data_aba66eaafedaa853fcbc6b59659f9c9e
#
_entry.id   aba66eaafedaa853fcbc6b59659f9c9e
#
_cell.length_a   1.000
_cell.length_b   1.000
_cell.length_c   1.000
_cell.angle_alpha   90.00
_cell.angle_beta   90.00
_cell.angle_gamma   90.00
#
_symmetry.space_group_name_H-M   'P 1'
#
loop_
_entity.id
_entity.type
_entity.pdbx_description
1 polymer ?
#
loop_
_entity_poly.entity_id
_entity_poly.type
_entity_poly.pdbx_seq_one_letter_code
_entity_poly.pdbx_strand_id
1 'polypeptide(L)'
;MLGYDPARARKRARLSVCVVYPNSYAVGMDNLGFQGVYRMLASTPGVHCERAFFERGLEGTSLESGLPLRQFDVLAFSVSYENDLVNVLKTLRASGIAPYAADRPGASPFLLAGGVGVFTNPEPVSPFMDAIFLGEADEAVPEILEAYLEGRKGGRQSVENAMAQVGGVYVPSLHSPFIGRGAGAPAPQRRHVEDLSRLFCTSVILSTRSHLGGMFLAEVARGCTKRCRFCAVSSAYSPLRFVPASSLLERLDAAGSAARTVGLLGACVADHPGLTGLARTIAARKQRVSVSSVRADAGRAELIPIVAGSGTRTLTIAPEAGTARLRNLIGKELAEERLFETARCASESGFTTLKLYFMLGLPGERAEDVDAVASLTHAVSKRFEMRGKFRSVTLSVSPFVPKASTPFQWFGAEREEAMRLKLRRLSTEVRKLKAVRYTPPGVRSWMLEAALSRGSWKTGRALHSLVFEETGLRKAWQEAGLSFEQEVSAPAAPTAPLPWDHVYAEAARARVRSLYEKARGKV
;
A
#
# COMPACT_ATOMS: atom_id res chain seq x y z
N MET A 1 2.85 8.61 27.90
CA MET A 1 3.68 7.56 28.49
C MET A 1 4.67 8.19 29.48
N LEU A 2 4.17 8.58 30.63
CA LEU A 2 5.02 9.08 31.72
C LEU A 2 5.69 7.88 32.39
N GLY A 3 7.02 7.81 32.39
CA GLY A 3 7.80 6.78 33.08
C GLY A 3 8.34 5.63 32.23
N TYR A 4 8.16 5.62 30.92
CA TYR A 4 8.81 4.64 30.04
C TYR A 4 10.29 5.02 29.82
N ASP A 5 11.20 4.21 30.31
CA ASP A 5 12.64 4.29 30.05
C ASP A 5 13.03 3.21 29.02
N PRO A 6 13.29 3.59 27.77
CA PRO A 6 13.61 2.64 26.70
C PRO A 6 14.88 1.81 27.01
N ALA A 7 15.89 2.42 27.61
CA ALA A 7 17.16 1.75 27.91
C ALA A 7 16.99 0.66 28.98
N ARG A 8 16.17 0.92 30.00
CA ARG A 8 15.85 -0.05 31.05
C ARG A 8 14.95 -1.17 30.54
N ALA A 9 13.97 -0.84 29.68
CA ALA A 9 13.09 -1.82 29.05
C ALA A 9 13.90 -2.80 28.18
N ARG A 10 14.86 -2.30 27.40
CA ARG A 10 15.74 -3.11 26.52
C ARG A 10 16.61 -4.09 27.32
N LYS A 11 17.22 -3.65 28.45
CA LYS A 11 18.07 -4.53 29.27
C LYS A 11 17.35 -5.74 29.84
N ARG A 12 16.02 -5.70 29.98
CA ARG A 12 15.18 -6.78 30.47
C ARG A 12 14.54 -7.60 29.38
N ALA A 13 14.63 -7.17 28.14
CA ALA A 13 14.03 -7.84 27.01
C ALA A 13 14.84 -9.07 26.56
N ARG A 14 14.13 -10.08 26.11
CA ARG A 14 14.72 -11.27 25.47
C ARG A 14 15.07 -11.01 24.01
N LEU A 15 14.41 -10.03 23.40
CA LEU A 15 14.52 -9.68 21.99
C LEU A 15 14.29 -8.18 21.81
N SER A 16 15.14 -7.53 21.02
CA SER A 16 14.99 -6.14 20.60
C SER A 16 14.62 -6.07 19.11
N VAL A 17 13.49 -5.43 18.80
CA VAL A 17 12.97 -5.29 17.44
C VAL A 17 12.79 -3.81 17.12
N CYS A 18 13.22 -3.37 15.95
CA CYS A 18 12.85 -2.07 15.44
C CYS A 18 11.95 -2.21 14.22
N VAL A 19 10.72 -1.67 14.30
CA VAL A 19 9.81 -1.60 13.16
C VAL A 19 10.17 -0.38 12.32
N VAL A 20 10.64 -0.62 11.10
CA VAL A 20 11.12 0.42 10.20
C VAL A 20 10.07 0.72 9.14
N TYR A 21 9.61 1.96 9.08
CA TYR A 21 8.82 2.46 7.95
C TYR A 21 9.73 3.27 7.02
N PRO A 22 10.05 2.79 5.81
CA PRO A 22 11.06 3.40 4.95
C PRO A 22 10.53 4.63 4.21
N ASN A 23 9.90 5.54 4.95
CA ASN A 23 9.39 6.83 4.50
C ASN A 23 9.31 7.78 5.70
N SER A 24 8.79 9.01 5.49
CA SER A 24 8.68 10.01 6.56
C SER A 24 7.78 9.54 7.71
N TYR A 25 8.02 10.11 8.89
CA TYR A 25 7.19 9.91 10.08
C TYR A 25 5.70 10.18 9.79
N ALA A 26 5.41 11.26 9.06
CA ALA A 26 4.04 11.66 8.77
C ALA A 26 3.29 10.60 7.95
N VAL A 27 3.94 9.99 6.96
CA VAL A 27 3.36 8.92 6.13
C VAL A 27 3.22 7.62 6.94
N GLY A 28 4.26 7.24 7.70
CA GLY A 28 4.25 6.01 8.50
C GLY A 28 3.20 6.01 9.58
N MET A 29 2.97 7.16 10.23
CA MET A 29 1.95 7.27 11.28
C MET A 29 0.50 7.27 10.77
N ASP A 30 0.29 7.47 9.48
CA ASP A 30 -1.01 7.28 8.83
C ASP A 30 -1.20 5.86 8.28
N ASN A 31 -0.20 4.98 8.42
CA ASN A 31 -0.26 3.61 7.94
C ASN A 31 -0.73 2.64 9.04
N LEU A 32 -1.93 2.07 8.89
CA LEU A 32 -2.49 1.14 9.87
C LEU A 32 -1.73 -0.18 9.97
N GLY A 33 -1.18 -0.69 8.87
CA GLY A 33 -0.37 -1.91 8.88
C GLY A 33 0.89 -1.75 9.72
N PHE A 34 1.60 -0.63 9.57
CA PHE A 34 2.76 -0.28 10.38
C PHE A 34 2.40 -0.16 11.87
N GLN A 35 1.34 0.58 12.19
CA GLN A 35 0.89 0.73 13.58
C GLN A 35 0.41 -0.61 14.18
N GLY A 36 -0.22 -1.47 13.38
CA GLY A 36 -0.66 -2.80 13.77
C GLY A 36 0.51 -3.71 14.14
N VAL A 37 1.52 -3.78 13.27
CA VAL A 37 2.75 -4.56 13.53
C VAL A 37 3.48 -4.03 14.77
N TYR A 38 3.64 -2.71 14.89
CA TYR A 38 4.23 -2.10 16.08
C TYR A 38 3.46 -2.49 17.36
N ARG A 39 2.13 -2.42 17.35
CA ARG A 39 1.29 -2.82 18.49
C ARG A 39 1.53 -4.27 18.89
N MET A 40 1.50 -5.19 17.92
CA MET A 40 1.67 -6.61 18.16
C MET A 40 3.03 -6.90 18.81
N LEU A 41 4.10 -6.36 18.25
CA LEU A 41 5.45 -6.52 18.78
C LEU A 41 5.63 -5.86 20.16
N ALA A 42 5.17 -4.62 20.31
CA ALA A 42 5.30 -3.87 21.57
C ALA A 42 4.46 -4.44 22.71
N SER A 43 3.38 -5.20 22.43
CA SER A 43 2.57 -5.88 23.43
C SER A 43 3.03 -7.30 23.75
N THR A 44 4.03 -7.83 23.03
CA THR A 44 4.55 -9.19 23.26
C THR A 44 5.50 -9.21 24.46
N PRO A 45 5.23 -10.04 25.49
CA PRO A 45 6.10 -10.13 26.66
C PRO A 45 7.55 -10.51 26.29
N GLY A 46 8.51 -9.78 26.85
CA GLY A 46 9.93 -10.03 26.61
C GLY A 46 10.45 -9.44 25.30
N VAL A 47 9.64 -8.73 24.53
CA VAL A 47 10.06 -7.98 23.33
C VAL A 47 10.19 -6.50 23.68
N HIS A 48 11.34 -5.92 23.37
CA HIS A 48 11.53 -4.47 23.33
C HIS A 48 11.35 -3.99 21.90
N CYS A 49 10.35 -3.15 21.64
CA CYS A 49 10.01 -2.71 20.31
C CYS A 49 10.09 -1.20 20.19
N GLU A 50 10.85 -0.72 19.20
CA GLU A 50 10.95 0.70 18.83
C GLU A 50 10.58 0.89 17.36
N ARG A 51 10.45 2.17 16.95
CA ARG A 51 10.12 2.54 15.57
C ARG A 51 11.26 3.29 14.93
N ALA A 52 11.37 3.17 13.60
CA ALA A 52 12.27 4.01 12.82
C ALA A 52 11.59 4.48 11.53
N PHE A 53 12.05 5.61 11.01
CA PHE A 53 11.55 6.22 9.78
C PHE A 53 12.72 6.69 8.93
N PHE A 54 12.50 6.78 7.61
CA PHE A 54 13.47 7.39 6.72
C PHE A 54 13.10 8.86 6.50
N GLU A 55 13.62 9.72 7.38
CA GLU A 55 13.38 11.15 7.36
C GLU A 55 14.65 11.88 7.81
N ARG A 56 14.89 13.09 7.29
CA ARG A 56 16.07 13.87 7.60
C ARG A 56 16.27 14.04 9.12
N GLY A 57 17.42 13.62 9.60
CA GLY A 57 17.79 13.68 11.02
C GLY A 57 17.35 12.47 11.85
N LEU A 58 16.71 11.46 11.25
CA LEU A 58 16.34 10.19 11.89
C LEU A 58 16.97 8.98 11.18
N GLU A 59 17.73 9.21 10.12
CA GLU A 59 18.28 8.14 9.29
C GLU A 59 19.21 7.24 10.12
N GLY A 60 18.97 5.95 10.08
CA GLY A 60 19.82 4.94 10.72
C GLY A 60 19.66 4.81 12.25
N THR A 61 18.68 5.49 12.86
CA THR A 61 18.40 5.45 14.30
C THR A 61 16.92 5.19 14.60
N SER A 62 16.64 4.66 15.78
CA SER A 62 15.27 4.51 16.27
C SER A 62 14.71 5.84 16.79
N LEU A 63 13.37 5.96 16.76
CA LEU A 63 12.67 7.18 17.19
C LEU A 63 12.65 7.34 18.71
N GLU A 64 12.44 6.25 19.45
CA GLU A 64 12.19 6.30 20.90
C GLU A 64 13.48 6.54 21.70
N SER A 65 14.54 5.82 21.38
CA SER A 65 15.81 5.90 22.15
C SER A 65 16.95 6.57 21.38
N GLY A 66 16.80 6.80 20.06
CA GLY A 66 17.89 7.28 19.22
C GLY A 66 19.01 6.25 18.99
N LEU A 67 18.77 4.99 19.30
CA LEU A 67 19.76 3.93 19.13
C LEU A 67 20.03 3.64 17.65
N PRO A 68 21.29 3.40 17.26
CA PRO A 68 21.63 2.94 15.92
C PRO A 68 20.91 1.63 15.58
N LEU A 69 20.31 1.55 14.38
CA LEU A 69 19.53 0.39 13.96
C LEU A 69 20.34 -0.92 13.96
N ARG A 70 21.65 -0.84 13.70
CA ARG A 70 22.54 -2.02 13.76
C ARG A 70 22.65 -2.68 15.14
N GLN A 71 22.12 -2.05 16.20
CA GLN A 71 22.15 -2.59 17.57
C GLN A 71 20.88 -3.38 17.94
N PHE A 72 19.89 -3.45 17.07
CA PHE A 72 18.71 -4.28 17.29
C PHE A 72 18.96 -5.72 16.81
N ASP A 73 18.25 -6.68 17.42
CA ASP A 73 18.32 -8.08 16.97
C ASP A 73 17.60 -8.27 15.62
N VAL A 74 16.45 -7.59 15.45
CA VAL A 74 15.61 -7.68 14.25
C VAL A 74 15.22 -6.28 13.78
N LEU A 75 15.34 -6.05 12.47
CA LEU A 75 14.73 -4.90 11.79
C LEU A 75 13.56 -5.40 10.95
N ALA A 76 12.34 -4.99 11.32
CA ALA A 76 11.10 -5.35 10.65
C ALA A 76 10.65 -4.20 9.73
N PHE A 77 10.94 -4.30 8.43
CA PHE A 77 10.56 -3.30 7.43
C PHE A 77 9.09 -3.46 7.03
N SER A 78 8.28 -2.41 7.26
CA SER A 78 6.89 -2.32 6.79
C SER A 78 6.84 -1.51 5.50
N VAL A 79 6.78 -2.19 4.36
CA VAL A 79 6.87 -1.57 3.03
C VAL A 79 5.50 -1.54 2.37
N SER A 80 4.96 -0.35 2.12
CA SER A 80 3.63 -0.16 1.54
C SER A 80 3.65 0.20 0.06
N TYR A 81 4.75 0.76 -0.43
CA TYR A 81 4.93 1.22 -1.80
C TYR A 81 6.25 0.73 -2.36
N GLU A 82 6.28 0.36 -3.62
CA GLU A 82 7.49 -0.16 -4.27
C GLU A 82 8.62 0.89 -4.30
N ASN A 83 8.31 2.17 -4.46
CA ASN A 83 9.32 3.23 -4.43
C ASN A 83 10.05 3.34 -3.08
N ASP A 84 9.45 2.85 -2.00
CA ASP A 84 10.07 2.82 -0.69
C ASP A 84 11.24 1.81 -0.60
N LEU A 85 11.39 0.90 -1.58
CA LEU A 85 12.54 0.00 -1.68
C LEU A 85 13.86 0.77 -1.80
N VAL A 86 13.85 1.92 -2.47
CA VAL A 86 15.02 2.82 -2.50
C VAL A 86 15.37 3.30 -1.08
N ASN A 87 14.37 3.63 -0.28
CA ASN A 87 14.57 4.09 1.09
C ASN A 87 14.94 2.95 2.05
N VAL A 88 14.52 1.71 1.78
CA VAL A 88 15.03 0.52 2.48
C VAL A 88 16.56 0.47 2.37
N LEU A 89 17.08 0.54 1.15
CA LEU A 89 18.53 0.50 0.93
C LEU A 89 19.24 1.72 1.51
N LYS A 90 18.66 2.91 1.38
CA LYS A 90 19.21 4.13 2.03
C LYS A 90 19.25 4.00 3.54
N THR A 91 18.26 3.36 4.16
CA THR A 91 18.25 3.08 5.61
C THR A 91 19.38 2.13 5.98
N LEU A 92 19.62 1.06 5.21
CA LEU A 92 20.75 0.16 5.43
C LEU A 92 22.08 0.89 5.32
N ARG A 93 22.26 1.72 4.28
CA ARG A 93 23.45 2.56 4.11
C ARG A 93 23.68 3.50 5.30
N ALA A 94 22.66 4.23 5.72
CA ALA A 94 22.74 5.16 6.85
C ALA A 94 23.02 4.45 8.18
N SER A 95 22.61 3.18 8.30
CA SER A 95 22.84 2.35 9.51
C SER A 95 24.19 1.64 9.51
N GLY A 96 24.96 1.70 8.43
CA GLY A 96 26.23 0.95 8.28
C GLY A 96 26.00 -0.57 8.24
N ILE A 97 24.85 -1.03 7.73
CA ILE A 97 24.51 -2.43 7.58
C ILE A 97 24.79 -2.86 6.13
N ALA A 98 25.53 -3.97 5.96
CA ALA A 98 25.80 -4.53 4.63
C ALA A 98 24.47 -4.81 3.88
N PRO A 99 24.30 -4.33 2.65
CA PRO A 99 23.01 -4.42 1.95
C PRO A 99 22.62 -5.86 1.65
N TYR A 100 23.52 -6.65 1.05
CA TYR A 100 23.20 -8.03 0.68
C TYR A 100 23.15 -8.95 1.90
N ALA A 101 22.12 -9.80 1.94
CA ALA A 101 21.94 -10.77 3.03
C ALA A 101 23.15 -11.74 3.14
N ALA A 102 23.70 -12.14 2.00
CA ALA A 102 24.85 -13.04 1.93
C ALA A 102 26.14 -12.46 2.54
N ASP A 103 26.28 -11.14 2.55
CA ASP A 103 27.49 -10.43 3.01
C ASP A 103 27.40 -10.02 4.48
N ARG A 104 26.27 -10.25 5.15
CA ARG A 104 26.07 -9.80 6.54
C ARG A 104 26.73 -10.73 7.54
N PRO A 105 27.58 -10.19 8.44
CA PRO A 105 28.11 -10.96 9.57
C PRO A 105 27.00 -11.47 10.49
N GLY A 106 27.25 -12.55 11.22
CA GLY A 106 26.28 -13.13 12.16
C GLY A 106 25.78 -12.19 13.26
N ALA A 107 26.60 -11.20 13.63
CA ALA A 107 26.25 -10.17 14.61
C ALA A 107 25.35 -9.05 14.05
N SER A 108 25.10 -9.00 12.75
CA SER A 108 24.19 -8.01 12.16
C SER A 108 22.74 -8.32 12.47
N PRO A 109 21.85 -7.32 12.52
CA PRO A 109 20.42 -7.54 12.64
C PRO A 109 19.88 -8.53 11.61
N PHE A 110 18.86 -9.28 11.99
CA PHE A 110 18.07 -10.06 11.05
C PHE A 110 17.06 -9.13 10.35
N LEU A 111 17.06 -9.10 9.03
CA LEU A 111 16.19 -8.21 8.26
C LEU A 111 14.95 -8.97 7.79
N LEU A 112 13.81 -8.58 8.33
CA LEU A 112 12.49 -9.08 7.95
C LEU A 112 11.74 -7.97 7.22
N ALA A 113 11.16 -8.25 6.06
CA ALA A 113 10.28 -7.31 5.36
C ALA A 113 8.85 -7.86 5.27
N GLY A 114 7.89 -6.96 5.20
CA GLY A 114 6.48 -7.27 4.97
C GLY A 114 5.73 -6.05 4.44
N GLY A 115 4.46 -6.24 4.14
CA GLY A 115 3.59 -5.21 3.57
C GLY A 115 3.40 -5.36 2.06
N VAL A 116 2.35 -4.71 1.54
CA VAL A 116 1.86 -4.92 0.17
C VAL A 116 2.88 -4.56 -0.92
N GLY A 117 3.81 -3.64 -0.63
CA GLY A 117 4.87 -3.25 -1.55
C GLY A 117 5.93 -4.33 -1.80
N VAL A 118 5.97 -5.38 -0.98
CA VAL A 118 6.94 -6.49 -1.13
C VAL A 118 6.26 -7.85 -1.25
N PHE A 119 5.13 -8.10 -0.61
CA PHE A 119 4.55 -9.44 -0.67
C PHE A 119 3.84 -9.76 -2.00
N THR A 120 3.53 -8.76 -2.83
CA THR A 120 3.00 -8.99 -4.18
C THR A 120 4.09 -9.39 -5.17
N ASN A 121 5.28 -8.81 -5.05
CA ASN A 121 6.49 -9.18 -5.76
C ASN A 121 7.71 -9.01 -4.83
N PRO A 122 8.22 -10.07 -4.20
CA PRO A 122 9.34 -9.97 -3.27
C PRO A 122 10.70 -9.83 -3.96
N GLU A 123 10.80 -10.14 -5.25
CA GLU A 123 12.08 -10.32 -5.93
C GLU A 123 12.99 -9.08 -5.98
N PRO A 124 12.50 -7.84 -6.19
CA PRO A 124 13.39 -6.67 -6.18
C PRO A 124 14.12 -6.44 -4.84
N VAL A 125 13.55 -6.91 -3.73
CA VAL A 125 14.15 -6.75 -2.40
C VAL A 125 14.76 -8.02 -1.85
N SER A 126 14.49 -9.17 -2.47
CA SER A 126 14.92 -10.49 -2.00
C SER A 126 16.44 -10.61 -1.74
N PRO A 127 17.36 -9.98 -2.52
CA PRO A 127 18.80 -10.09 -2.23
C PRO A 127 19.21 -9.43 -0.90
N PHE A 128 18.38 -8.56 -0.36
CA PHE A 128 18.69 -7.73 0.80
C PHE A 128 18.00 -8.18 2.08
N MET A 129 17.01 -9.07 2.02
CA MET A 129 16.25 -9.53 3.18
C MET A 129 16.64 -10.95 3.58
N ASP A 130 16.66 -11.21 4.87
CA ASP A 130 16.83 -12.56 5.39
C ASP A 130 15.51 -13.34 5.30
N ALA A 131 14.39 -12.63 5.50
CA ALA A 131 13.06 -13.17 5.32
C ALA A 131 12.07 -12.09 4.85
N ILE A 132 11.01 -12.51 4.14
CA ILE A 132 9.91 -11.65 3.70
C ILE A 132 8.60 -12.33 4.08
N PHE A 133 7.73 -11.64 4.80
CA PHE A 133 6.43 -12.17 5.15
C PHE A 133 5.40 -11.87 4.04
N LEU A 134 4.75 -12.92 3.55
CA LEU A 134 3.77 -12.85 2.46
C LEU A 134 2.34 -12.92 3.04
N GLY A 135 1.68 -11.78 3.12
CA GLY A 135 0.28 -11.70 3.53
C GLY A 135 0.00 -10.83 4.77
N GLU A 136 -0.95 -11.29 5.57
CA GLU A 136 -1.46 -10.59 6.75
C GLU A 136 -0.80 -11.17 8.01
N ALA A 137 -0.09 -10.32 8.75
CA ALA A 137 0.83 -10.74 9.80
C ALA A 137 0.17 -10.95 11.18
N ASP A 138 -1.10 -10.66 11.32
CA ASP A 138 -1.78 -10.57 12.61
C ASP A 138 -1.65 -11.86 13.47
N GLU A 139 -1.69 -13.03 12.82
CA GLU A 139 -1.51 -14.32 13.51
C GLU A 139 -0.06 -14.83 13.47
N ALA A 140 0.74 -14.34 12.50
CA ALA A 140 2.08 -14.87 12.26
C ALA A 140 3.15 -14.25 13.17
N VAL A 141 2.93 -13.06 13.73
CA VAL A 141 3.93 -12.39 14.55
C VAL A 141 4.44 -13.24 15.70
N PRO A 142 3.60 -13.93 16.51
CA PRO A 142 4.09 -14.83 17.56
C PRO A 142 4.96 -15.97 17.02
N GLU A 143 4.53 -16.63 15.94
CA GLU A 143 5.26 -17.73 15.29
C GLU A 143 6.64 -17.28 14.76
N ILE A 144 6.69 -16.11 14.14
CA ILE A 144 7.93 -15.50 13.64
C ILE A 144 8.90 -15.20 14.79
N LEU A 145 8.40 -14.65 15.90
CA LEU A 145 9.23 -14.35 17.06
C LEU A 145 9.77 -15.63 17.72
N GLU A 146 8.96 -16.68 17.84
CA GLU A 146 9.36 -17.97 18.36
C GLU A 146 10.43 -18.62 17.47
N ALA A 147 10.21 -18.69 16.15
CA ALA A 147 11.17 -19.20 15.19
C ALA A 147 12.52 -18.48 15.27
N TYR A 148 12.49 -17.14 15.42
CA TYR A 148 13.72 -16.37 15.62
C TYR A 148 14.43 -16.75 16.91
N LEU A 149 13.71 -16.81 18.04
CA LEU A 149 14.29 -17.11 19.35
C LEU A 149 14.86 -18.53 19.43
N GLU A 150 14.27 -19.50 18.77
CA GLU A 150 14.77 -20.86 18.66
C GLU A 150 16.01 -20.94 17.78
N GLY A 151 15.92 -20.34 16.57
CA GLY A 151 16.99 -20.42 15.58
C GLY A 151 18.26 -19.67 15.96
N ARG A 152 18.17 -18.55 16.71
CA ARG A 152 19.31 -17.66 16.99
C ARG A 152 20.48 -18.33 17.71
N LYS A 153 20.23 -19.41 18.44
CA LYS A 153 21.28 -20.19 19.15
C LYS A 153 22.24 -20.87 18.17
N GLY A 154 21.75 -21.24 16.99
CA GLY A 154 22.54 -21.87 15.92
C GLY A 154 23.03 -20.87 14.84
N GLY A 155 22.88 -19.59 15.07
CA GLY A 155 23.29 -18.53 14.15
C GLY A 155 22.29 -18.26 13.01
N ARG A 156 22.66 -17.36 12.09
CA ARG A 156 21.78 -16.83 11.03
C ARG A 156 21.11 -17.93 10.19
N GLN A 157 21.86 -18.91 9.75
CA GLN A 157 21.32 -20.01 8.94
C GLN A 157 20.27 -20.85 9.69
N SER A 158 20.46 -21.04 11.00
CA SER A 158 19.47 -21.72 11.85
C SER A 158 18.20 -20.89 11.99
N VAL A 159 18.30 -19.57 12.07
CA VAL A 159 17.14 -18.67 12.04
C VAL A 159 16.42 -18.78 10.70
N GLU A 160 17.14 -18.72 9.58
CA GLU A 160 16.55 -18.87 8.25
C GLU A 160 15.78 -20.18 8.11
N ASN A 161 16.36 -21.30 8.57
CA ASN A 161 15.73 -22.61 8.54
C ASN A 161 14.45 -22.66 9.42
N ALA A 162 14.48 -22.08 10.62
CA ALA A 162 13.32 -21.99 11.49
C ALA A 162 12.23 -21.10 10.89
N MET A 163 12.59 -19.95 10.34
CA MET A 163 11.70 -19.02 9.65
C MET A 163 11.01 -19.67 8.43
N ALA A 164 11.73 -20.52 7.69
CA ALA A 164 11.17 -21.22 6.54
C ALA A 164 10.04 -22.22 6.91
N GLN A 165 9.93 -22.62 8.16
CA GLN A 165 8.84 -23.47 8.66
C GLN A 165 7.58 -22.67 9.01
N VAL A 166 7.68 -21.34 9.14
CA VAL A 166 6.54 -20.48 9.45
C VAL A 166 5.75 -20.22 8.17
N GLY A 167 4.47 -20.57 8.19
CA GLY A 167 3.59 -20.35 7.03
C GLY A 167 3.55 -18.87 6.62
N GLY A 168 3.77 -18.60 5.33
CA GLY A 168 3.82 -17.24 4.78
C GLY A 168 5.19 -16.57 4.83
N VAL A 169 6.20 -17.18 5.44
CA VAL A 169 7.57 -16.62 5.46
C VAL A 169 8.36 -17.10 4.26
N TYR A 170 8.70 -16.20 3.38
CA TYR A 170 9.60 -16.41 2.25
C TYR A 170 11.03 -16.09 2.68
N VAL A 171 11.89 -17.10 2.72
CA VAL A 171 13.33 -16.98 2.99
C VAL A 171 14.06 -17.04 1.67
N PRO A 172 14.59 -15.92 1.13
CA PRO A 172 15.16 -15.90 -0.23
C PRO A 172 16.28 -16.90 -0.45
N SER A 173 17.15 -17.13 0.56
CA SER A 173 18.26 -18.10 0.48
C SER A 173 17.82 -19.55 0.29
N LEU A 174 16.55 -19.89 0.62
CA LEU A 174 15.99 -21.24 0.56
C LEU A 174 14.90 -21.39 -0.50
N HIS A 175 14.09 -20.34 -0.73
CA HIS A 175 12.88 -20.42 -1.55
C HIS A 175 13.03 -19.76 -2.92
N SER A 176 13.98 -18.80 -3.09
CA SER A 176 14.12 -18.14 -4.38
C SER A 176 14.70 -19.09 -5.43
N PRO A 177 14.06 -19.22 -6.59
CA PRO A 177 14.63 -20.00 -7.70
C PRO A 177 15.81 -19.29 -8.37
N PHE A 178 16.12 -18.04 -7.99
CA PHE A 178 17.10 -17.19 -8.65
C PHE A 178 18.33 -16.91 -7.80
N ILE A 179 18.14 -16.80 -6.47
CA ILE A 179 19.21 -16.54 -5.51
C ILE A 179 19.07 -17.57 -4.39
N GLY A 180 20.05 -18.37 -4.14
CA GLY A 180 19.95 -19.34 -3.05
C GLY A 180 20.76 -20.59 -3.26
N ARG A 181 20.79 -21.44 -2.22
CA ARG A 181 21.62 -22.64 -2.14
C ARG A 181 20.96 -23.88 -2.76
N GLY A 182 19.82 -23.73 -3.40
CA GLY A 182 19.15 -24.84 -4.06
C GLY A 182 17.63 -24.70 -4.09
N ALA A 183 17.07 -24.99 -5.25
CA ALA A 183 15.65 -25.14 -5.44
C ALA A 183 15.16 -26.38 -4.66
N GLY A 184 14.44 -26.20 -3.58
CA GLY A 184 13.96 -27.38 -2.87
C GLY A 184 12.87 -27.14 -1.84
N ALA A 185 12.83 -26.01 -1.18
CA ALA A 185 11.73 -25.72 -0.27
C ALA A 185 10.50 -25.28 -1.08
N PRO A 186 9.31 -25.84 -0.83
CA PRO A 186 8.09 -25.36 -1.48
C PRO A 186 7.90 -23.88 -1.19
N ALA A 187 7.50 -23.11 -2.21
CA ALA A 187 7.23 -21.70 -2.03
C ALA A 187 6.16 -21.49 -0.97
N PRO A 188 6.37 -20.57 -0.01
CA PRO A 188 5.42 -20.34 1.05
C PRO A 188 4.11 -19.79 0.50
N GLN A 189 3.00 -20.34 0.97
CA GLN A 189 1.68 -19.83 0.64
C GLN A 189 1.41 -18.54 1.41
N ARG A 190 0.82 -17.56 0.74
CA ARG A 190 0.45 -16.29 1.39
C ARG A 190 -0.62 -16.52 2.46
N ARG A 191 -0.42 -15.95 3.64
CA ARG A 191 -1.38 -16.01 4.75
C ARG A 191 -2.42 -14.91 4.67
N HIS A 192 -3.61 -15.21 5.13
CA HIS A 192 -4.69 -14.25 5.37
C HIS A 192 -5.41 -14.62 6.67
N VAL A 193 -5.95 -13.62 7.33
CA VAL A 193 -6.76 -13.79 8.55
C VAL A 193 -8.20 -14.06 8.14
N GLU A 194 -8.81 -15.12 8.67
CA GLU A 194 -10.21 -15.45 8.34
C GLU A 194 -11.19 -14.58 9.11
N ASP A 195 -10.98 -14.43 10.40
CA ASP A 195 -11.87 -13.66 11.29
C ASP A 195 -11.25 -12.32 11.70
N LEU A 196 -11.89 -11.23 11.26
CA LEU A 196 -11.50 -9.87 11.61
C LEU A 196 -12.21 -9.34 12.87
N SER A 197 -12.94 -10.17 13.64
CA SER A 197 -13.64 -9.69 14.83
C SER A 197 -12.68 -9.18 15.92
N ARG A 198 -11.48 -9.74 15.99
CA ARG A 198 -10.43 -9.38 16.97
C ARG A 198 -9.13 -8.92 16.30
N LEU A 199 -8.86 -9.42 15.11
CA LEU A 199 -7.59 -9.23 14.38
C LEU A 199 -7.74 -8.21 13.26
N PHE A 200 -7.86 -6.95 13.62
CA PHE A 200 -7.92 -5.80 12.71
C PHE A 200 -7.09 -4.63 13.25
N CYS A 201 -6.77 -3.72 12.36
CA CYS A 201 -5.91 -2.59 12.69
C CYS A 201 -6.72 -1.33 13.03
N THR A 202 -6.30 -0.66 14.11
CA THR A 202 -6.73 0.70 14.45
C THR A 202 -5.50 1.53 14.81
N SER A 203 -5.63 2.86 14.79
CA SER A 203 -4.59 3.73 15.32
C SER A 203 -4.24 3.36 16.75
N VAL A 204 -2.96 3.15 17.01
CA VAL A 204 -2.38 2.90 18.34
C VAL A 204 -1.84 4.20 18.93
N ILE A 205 -1.30 5.03 18.06
CA ILE A 205 -0.73 6.34 18.40
C ILE A 205 -1.41 7.39 17.52
N LEU A 206 -2.01 8.37 18.14
CA LEU A 206 -2.57 9.53 17.46
C LEU A 206 -1.49 10.63 17.38
N SER A 207 -1.08 10.98 16.17
CA SER A 207 -0.05 11.97 15.96
C SER A 207 -0.59 13.18 15.20
N THR A 208 -0.48 14.36 15.80
CA THR A 208 -0.78 15.63 15.12
C THR A 208 0.23 15.98 14.02
N ARG A 209 1.40 15.31 14.01
CA ARG A 209 2.45 15.45 12.98
C ARG A 209 2.21 14.56 11.76
N SER A 210 1.20 13.68 11.78
CA SER A 210 0.80 12.89 10.61
C SER A 210 0.00 13.74 9.62
N HIS A 211 -0.08 13.33 8.35
CA HIS A 211 -0.87 14.05 7.34
C HIS A 211 -2.37 14.08 7.66
N LEU A 212 -2.88 13.06 8.34
CA LEU A 212 -4.28 12.99 8.77
C LEU A 212 -4.54 13.66 10.14
N GLY A 213 -3.52 14.34 10.70
CA GLY A 213 -3.68 15.25 11.83
C GLY A 213 -4.24 14.63 13.11
N GLY A 214 -3.80 13.43 13.49
CA GLY A 214 -4.27 12.75 14.71
C GLY A 214 -5.66 12.11 14.58
N MET A 215 -6.10 11.84 13.35
CA MET A 215 -7.32 11.07 13.10
C MET A 215 -7.18 9.65 13.66
N PHE A 216 -8.21 9.17 14.36
CA PHE A 216 -8.30 7.76 14.74
C PHE A 216 -8.71 6.96 13.51
N LEU A 217 -7.79 6.22 12.96
CA LEU A 217 -8.00 5.36 11.81
C LEU A 217 -8.49 3.99 12.26
N ALA A 218 -9.49 3.45 11.60
CA ALA A 218 -10.01 2.10 11.85
C ALA A 218 -10.21 1.35 10.54
N GLU A 219 -9.62 0.18 10.46
CA GLU A 219 -9.84 -0.76 9.37
C GLU A 219 -11.25 -1.36 9.49
N VAL A 220 -12.06 -1.25 8.42
CA VAL A 220 -13.44 -1.78 8.41
C VAL A 220 -13.59 -3.01 7.53
N ALA A 221 -12.63 -3.27 6.64
CA ALA A 221 -12.65 -4.41 5.74
C ALA A 221 -11.28 -4.71 5.16
N ARG A 222 -11.00 -5.98 4.87
CA ARG A 222 -9.89 -6.46 4.02
C ARG A 222 -10.44 -7.15 2.78
N GLY A 223 -9.77 -6.93 1.64
CA GLY A 223 -10.20 -7.45 0.36
C GLY A 223 -11.27 -6.60 -0.32
N CYS A 224 -11.72 -7.08 -1.49
CA CYS A 224 -12.75 -6.41 -2.29
C CYS A 224 -13.40 -7.44 -3.24
N THR A 225 -14.72 -7.38 -3.37
CA THR A 225 -15.47 -8.22 -4.34
C THR A 225 -15.39 -7.71 -5.76
N LYS A 226 -15.02 -6.45 -5.96
CA LYS A 226 -14.88 -5.87 -7.29
C LYS A 226 -13.65 -6.43 -7.98
N ARG A 227 -13.80 -6.67 -9.26
CA ARG A 227 -12.79 -7.31 -10.11
C ARG A 227 -12.11 -6.27 -11.02
N CYS A 228 -11.75 -5.10 -10.48
CA CYS A 228 -11.00 -4.12 -11.23
C CYS A 228 -9.67 -4.73 -11.67
N ARG A 229 -9.42 -4.76 -12.99
CA ARG A 229 -8.34 -5.55 -13.60
C ARG A 229 -6.93 -5.01 -13.30
N PHE A 230 -6.83 -3.79 -12.81
CA PHE A 230 -5.59 -3.14 -12.42
C PHE A 230 -5.28 -3.25 -10.92
N CYS A 231 -6.26 -3.61 -10.09
CA CYS A 231 -6.18 -3.43 -8.65
C CYS A 231 -5.64 -4.69 -7.95
N ALA A 232 -4.50 -4.56 -7.28
CA ALA A 232 -3.89 -5.65 -6.51
C ALA A 232 -4.71 -6.05 -5.27
N VAL A 233 -5.55 -5.17 -4.73
CA VAL A 233 -6.29 -5.43 -3.48
C VAL A 233 -7.20 -6.65 -3.59
N SER A 234 -7.86 -6.83 -4.76
CA SER A 234 -8.77 -7.96 -4.98
C SER A 234 -8.06 -9.32 -5.02
N SER A 235 -6.75 -9.33 -5.24
CA SER A 235 -5.93 -10.55 -5.18
C SER A 235 -5.09 -10.62 -3.91
N ALA A 236 -4.52 -9.49 -3.49
CA ALA A 236 -3.63 -9.39 -2.34
C ALA A 236 -4.34 -9.68 -1.00
N TYR A 237 -5.58 -9.25 -0.86
CA TYR A 237 -6.37 -9.36 0.37
C TYR A 237 -7.67 -10.16 0.20
N SER A 238 -7.73 -11.05 -0.79
CA SER A 238 -8.88 -11.95 -0.99
C SER A 238 -8.89 -13.07 0.08
N PRO A 239 -10.07 -13.48 0.56
CA PRO A 239 -11.43 -13.01 0.26
C PRO A 239 -11.78 -11.70 0.94
N LEU A 240 -12.92 -11.07 0.56
CA LEU A 240 -13.48 -9.93 1.28
C LEU A 240 -13.98 -10.36 2.67
N ARG A 241 -13.54 -9.67 3.70
CA ARG A 241 -13.96 -9.84 5.09
C ARG A 241 -14.23 -8.47 5.69
N PHE A 242 -15.27 -8.39 6.52
CA PHE A 242 -15.64 -7.16 7.24
C PHE A 242 -15.30 -7.29 8.71
N VAL A 243 -14.88 -6.17 9.31
CA VAL A 243 -14.76 -6.05 10.76
C VAL A 243 -16.16 -5.79 11.32
N PRO A 244 -16.66 -6.55 12.31
CA PRO A 244 -17.96 -6.30 12.91
C PRO A 244 -18.05 -4.87 13.49
N ALA A 245 -19.20 -4.21 13.30
CA ALA A 245 -19.39 -2.85 13.79
C ALA A 245 -19.25 -2.75 15.32
N SER A 246 -19.66 -3.79 16.06
CA SER A 246 -19.45 -3.91 17.53
C SER A 246 -17.98 -3.83 17.91
N SER A 247 -17.12 -4.61 17.23
CA SER A 247 -15.68 -4.63 17.49
C SER A 247 -15.02 -3.27 17.20
N LEU A 248 -15.49 -2.58 16.14
CA LEU A 248 -15.05 -1.21 15.85
C LEU A 248 -15.44 -0.22 16.93
N LEU A 249 -16.67 -0.31 17.45
CA LEU A 249 -17.15 0.54 18.53
C LEU A 249 -16.41 0.29 19.84
N GLU A 250 -16.12 -0.96 20.19
CA GLU A 250 -15.29 -1.31 21.36
C GLU A 250 -13.90 -0.68 21.31
N ARG A 251 -13.24 -0.72 20.13
CA ARG A 251 -11.93 -0.05 19.94
C ARG A 251 -12.03 1.45 20.03
N LEU A 252 -13.12 2.02 19.53
CA LEU A 252 -13.36 3.45 19.60
C LEU A 252 -13.64 3.88 21.05
N ASP A 253 -14.38 3.09 21.82
CA ASP A 253 -14.63 3.33 23.25
C ASP A 253 -13.31 3.33 24.04
N ALA A 254 -12.41 2.38 23.76
CA ALA A 254 -11.08 2.34 24.36
C ALA A 254 -10.21 3.55 24.01
N ALA A 255 -10.40 4.17 22.83
CA ALA A 255 -9.70 5.40 22.43
C ALA A 255 -10.28 6.66 23.11
N GLY A 256 -11.51 6.61 23.55
CA GLY A 256 -12.20 7.67 24.31
C GLY A 256 -12.24 9.02 23.60
N SER A 257 -12.07 10.09 24.37
CA SER A 257 -12.12 11.47 23.88
C SER A 257 -10.97 11.88 22.95
N ALA A 258 -9.91 11.07 22.86
CA ALA A 258 -8.79 11.32 21.96
C ALA A 258 -9.19 11.15 20.47
N ALA A 259 -10.17 10.30 20.18
CA ALA A 259 -10.67 10.06 18.82
C ALA A 259 -11.66 11.12 18.36
N ARG A 260 -11.23 12.36 18.17
CA ARG A 260 -12.11 13.47 17.70
C ARG A 260 -12.60 13.28 16.27
N THR A 261 -11.81 12.67 15.41
CA THR A 261 -12.14 12.33 14.04
C THR A 261 -11.84 10.86 13.83
N VAL A 262 -12.80 10.11 13.32
CA VAL A 262 -12.68 8.68 13.03
C VAL A 262 -12.62 8.48 11.52
N GLY A 263 -11.51 7.94 11.04
CA GLY A 263 -11.29 7.58 9.64
C GLY A 263 -11.56 6.10 9.41
N LEU A 264 -12.60 5.78 8.65
CA LEU A 264 -12.94 4.41 8.29
C LEU A 264 -12.20 4.02 7.01
N LEU A 265 -11.33 3.03 7.09
CA LEU A 265 -10.43 2.60 6.01
C LEU A 265 -10.75 1.21 5.51
N GLY A 266 -10.64 1.02 4.21
CA GLY A 266 -10.80 -0.25 3.52
C GLY A 266 -10.95 -0.03 2.02
N ALA A 267 -10.71 -1.06 1.22
CA ALA A 267 -10.85 -0.98 -0.24
C ALA A 267 -12.31 -0.83 -0.70
N CYS A 268 -13.25 -1.28 0.11
CA CYS A 268 -14.68 -1.27 -0.18
C CYS A 268 -15.50 -0.84 1.05
N VAL A 269 -15.10 0.26 1.68
CA VAL A 269 -15.77 0.80 2.89
C VAL A 269 -17.28 0.92 2.69
N ALA A 270 -17.71 1.42 1.53
CA ALA A 270 -19.13 1.58 1.22
C ALA A 270 -19.93 0.27 1.17
N ASP A 271 -19.27 -0.88 1.01
CA ASP A 271 -19.94 -2.19 0.95
C ASP A 271 -20.16 -2.80 2.35
N HIS A 272 -19.56 -2.22 3.40
CA HIS A 272 -19.70 -2.73 4.76
C HIS A 272 -21.18 -2.71 5.22
N PRO A 273 -21.76 -3.84 5.64
CA PRO A 273 -23.21 -3.95 5.90
C PRO A 273 -23.68 -3.02 7.03
N GLY A 274 -22.87 -2.84 8.07
CA GLY A 274 -23.17 -1.98 9.23
C GLY A 274 -22.72 -0.52 9.10
N LEU A 275 -22.21 -0.08 7.94
CA LEU A 275 -21.53 1.22 7.80
C LEU A 275 -22.41 2.42 8.20
N THR A 276 -23.66 2.46 7.74
CA THR A 276 -24.57 3.58 8.04
C THR A 276 -24.86 3.67 9.53
N GLY A 277 -25.12 2.53 10.20
CA GLY A 277 -25.32 2.47 11.64
C GLY A 277 -24.08 2.93 12.42
N LEU A 278 -22.92 2.43 12.04
CA LEU A 278 -21.62 2.81 12.61
C LEU A 278 -21.38 4.33 12.48
N ALA A 279 -21.57 4.88 11.28
CA ALA A 279 -21.40 6.31 11.04
C ALA A 279 -22.37 7.18 11.87
N ARG A 280 -23.64 6.75 12.00
CA ARG A 280 -24.63 7.43 12.88
C ARG A 280 -24.19 7.40 14.34
N THR A 281 -23.74 6.25 14.84
CA THR A 281 -23.27 6.10 16.23
C THR A 281 -22.06 6.99 16.50
N ILE A 282 -21.08 7.04 15.60
CA ILE A 282 -19.90 7.92 15.72
C ILE A 282 -20.33 9.39 15.71
N ALA A 283 -21.21 9.79 14.78
CA ALA A 283 -21.71 11.17 14.69
C ALA A 283 -22.50 11.58 15.93
N ALA A 284 -23.32 10.69 16.50
CA ALA A 284 -24.09 10.93 17.75
C ALA A 284 -23.17 11.19 18.96
N ARG A 285 -21.95 10.64 18.94
CA ARG A 285 -20.88 10.91 19.94
C ARG A 285 -20.17 12.25 19.72
N LYS A 286 -20.65 13.08 18.79
CA LYS A 286 -20.04 14.37 18.37
C LYS A 286 -18.63 14.22 17.80
N GLN A 287 -18.29 13.03 17.28
CA GLN A 287 -17.07 12.75 16.58
C GLN A 287 -17.28 12.94 15.07
N ARG A 288 -16.25 13.42 14.35
CA ARG A 288 -16.30 13.51 12.89
C ARG A 288 -16.08 12.12 12.29
N VAL A 289 -16.85 11.81 11.25
CA VAL A 289 -16.69 10.60 10.45
C VAL A 289 -15.99 10.95 9.15
N SER A 290 -14.93 10.26 8.83
CA SER A 290 -14.25 10.33 7.53
C SER A 290 -14.23 8.94 6.90
N VAL A 291 -14.42 8.86 5.59
CA VAL A 291 -14.31 7.63 4.82
C VAL A 291 -13.27 7.81 3.72
N SER A 292 -12.47 6.78 3.44
CA SER A 292 -11.38 6.87 2.46
C SER A 292 -11.88 7.20 1.05
N SER A 293 -12.98 6.59 0.63
CA SER A 293 -13.70 6.91 -0.60
C SER A 293 -15.14 6.40 -0.52
N VAL A 294 -16.04 7.07 -1.21
CA VAL A 294 -17.41 6.59 -1.43
C VAL A 294 -17.51 6.11 -2.87
N ARG A 295 -18.01 4.90 -3.01
CA ARG A 295 -18.32 4.35 -4.34
C ARG A 295 -19.69 4.86 -4.77
N ALA A 296 -19.74 5.58 -5.90
CA ALA A 296 -20.98 6.16 -6.42
C ALA A 296 -22.03 5.10 -6.79
N ASP A 297 -21.61 3.87 -7.11
CA ASP A 297 -22.50 2.75 -7.45
C ASP A 297 -23.05 1.98 -6.23
N ALA A 298 -22.58 2.27 -5.01
CA ALA A 298 -22.94 1.51 -3.81
C ALA A 298 -24.33 1.81 -3.24
N GLY A 299 -25.09 2.77 -3.82
CA GLY A 299 -26.45 3.09 -3.38
C GLY A 299 -26.55 3.67 -1.95
N ARG A 300 -25.44 4.15 -1.37
CA ARG A 300 -25.34 4.64 0.00
C ARG A 300 -25.62 6.15 0.12
N ALA A 301 -26.69 6.61 -0.53
CA ALA A 301 -27.10 8.02 -0.44
C ALA A 301 -27.26 8.52 1.01
N GLU A 302 -27.69 7.65 1.93
CA GLU A 302 -27.83 7.96 3.36
C GLU A 302 -26.49 8.26 4.08
N LEU A 303 -25.38 7.69 3.63
CA LEU A 303 -24.09 7.90 4.28
C LEU A 303 -23.56 9.32 4.09
N ILE A 304 -23.80 9.90 2.91
CA ILE A 304 -23.26 11.20 2.51
C ILE A 304 -23.72 12.31 3.46
N PRO A 305 -25.03 12.47 3.78
CA PRO A 305 -25.50 13.45 4.76
C PRO A 305 -24.93 13.24 6.17
N ILE A 306 -24.80 11.98 6.62
CA ILE A 306 -24.26 11.66 7.95
C ILE A 306 -22.80 12.13 8.06
N VAL A 307 -21.98 11.79 7.05
CA VAL A 307 -20.57 12.19 7.00
C VAL A 307 -20.43 13.71 6.94
N ALA A 308 -21.21 14.38 6.12
CA ALA A 308 -21.23 15.84 6.03
C ALA A 308 -21.68 16.50 7.35
N GLY A 309 -22.76 15.99 7.95
CA GLY A 309 -23.31 16.47 9.22
C GLY A 309 -22.34 16.34 10.39
N SER A 310 -21.45 15.34 10.37
CA SER A 310 -20.38 15.19 11.34
C SER A 310 -19.25 16.23 11.22
N GLY A 311 -19.25 17.06 10.17
CA GLY A 311 -18.26 18.12 9.94
C GLY A 311 -17.20 17.83 8.88
N THR A 312 -17.25 16.68 8.21
CA THR A 312 -16.34 16.36 7.09
C THR A 312 -16.73 17.19 5.86
N ARG A 313 -15.73 17.78 5.19
CA ARG A 313 -15.94 18.74 4.09
C ARG A 313 -15.47 18.23 2.73
N THR A 314 -14.71 17.13 2.67
CA THR A 314 -14.20 16.54 1.43
C THR A 314 -14.83 15.18 1.20
N LEU A 315 -15.41 14.97 0.02
CA LEU A 315 -15.86 13.67 -0.45
C LEU A 315 -14.93 13.18 -1.57
N THR A 316 -14.54 11.92 -1.51
CA THR A 316 -13.67 11.30 -2.54
C THR A 316 -14.45 10.27 -3.35
N ILE A 317 -14.35 10.36 -4.67
CA ILE A 317 -14.93 9.41 -5.64
C ILE A 317 -13.83 9.01 -6.62
N ALA A 318 -13.83 7.75 -7.04
CA ALA A 318 -12.85 7.20 -7.97
C ALA A 318 -13.52 6.68 -9.26
N PRO A 319 -13.74 7.51 -10.29
CA PRO A 319 -14.21 7.05 -11.59
C PRO A 319 -13.19 6.18 -12.32
N GLU A 320 -11.89 6.41 -12.12
CA GLU A 320 -10.70 5.75 -12.68
C GLU A 320 -10.45 6.06 -14.16
N ALA A 321 -11.49 6.15 -15.01
CA ALA A 321 -11.34 6.47 -16.43
C ALA A 321 -12.42 7.46 -16.91
N GLY A 322 -12.09 8.25 -17.93
CA GLY A 322 -12.97 9.29 -18.47
C GLY A 322 -14.20 8.77 -19.17
N THR A 323 -14.08 7.70 -19.96
CA THR A 323 -15.18 7.13 -20.75
C THR A 323 -15.77 5.88 -20.12
N ALA A 324 -17.05 5.62 -20.38
CA ALA A 324 -17.73 4.38 -19.99
C ALA A 324 -17.05 3.16 -20.64
N ARG A 325 -16.60 3.28 -21.90
CA ARG A 325 -15.87 2.23 -22.60
C ARG A 325 -14.65 1.77 -21.81
N LEU A 326 -13.80 2.72 -21.41
CA LEU A 326 -12.57 2.40 -20.68
C LEU A 326 -12.86 1.95 -19.25
N ARG A 327 -13.88 2.52 -18.56
CA ARG A 327 -14.33 2.01 -17.25
C ARG A 327 -14.75 0.54 -17.32
N ASN A 328 -15.51 0.14 -18.32
CA ASN A 328 -15.92 -1.25 -18.53
C ASN A 328 -14.73 -2.15 -18.86
N LEU A 329 -13.78 -1.64 -19.66
CA LEU A 329 -12.55 -2.37 -19.99
C LEU A 329 -11.72 -2.70 -18.74
N ILE A 330 -11.60 -1.78 -17.80
CA ILE A 330 -10.86 -2.00 -16.55
C ILE A 330 -11.68 -2.72 -15.47
N GLY A 331 -12.91 -3.11 -15.76
CA GLY A 331 -13.80 -3.79 -14.81
C GLY A 331 -14.36 -2.89 -13.71
N LYS A 332 -14.45 -1.58 -13.99
CA LYS A 332 -15.07 -0.58 -13.11
C LYS A 332 -16.40 -0.11 -13.73
N GLU A 333 -17.41 -0.95 -13.61
CA GLU A 333 -18.76 -0.64 -14.12
C GLU A 333 -19.40 0.46 -13.27
N LEU A 334 -19.28 1.70 -13.74
CA LEU A 334 -19.81 2.88 -13.08
C LEU A 334 -20.47 3.80 -14.10
N ALA A 335 -21.79 3.93 -14.00
CA ALA A 335 -22.60 4.82 -14.83
C ALA A 335 -22.36 6.29 -14.43
N GLU A 336 -22.39 7.18 -15.42
CA GLU A 336 -22.15 8.62 -15.21
C GLU A 336 -23.26 9.27 -14.38
N GLU A 337 -24.50 8.79 -14.55
CA GLU A 337 -25.67 9.23 -13.78
C GLU A 337 -25.44 9.06 -12.27
N ARG A 338 -24.82 7.95 -11.86
CA ARG A 338 -24.49 7.72 -10.45
C ARG A 338 -23.41 8.67 -9.92
N LEU A 339 -22.44 9.04 -10.78
CA LEU A 339 -21.47 10.08 -10.41
C LEU A 339 -22.16 11.43 -10.22
N PHE A 340 -23.07 11.79 -11.11
CA PHE A 340 -23.80 13.05 -11.05
C PHE A 340 -24.74 13.12 -9.84
N GLU A 341 -25.46 12.03 -9.54
CA GLU A 341 -26.30 11.91 -8.34
C GLU A 341 -25.46 12.06 -7.07
N THR A 342 -24.31 11.39 -7.01
CA THR A 342 -23.40 11.46 -5.86
C THR A 342 -22.85 12.87 -5.68
N ALA A 343 -22.44 13.55 -6.75
CA ALA A 343 -21.97 14.93 -6.70
C ALA A 343 -23.06 15.90 -6.23
N ARG A 344 -24.30 15.74 -6.72
CA ARG A 344 -25.46 16.53 -6.29
C ARG A 344 -25.76 16.31 -4.81
N CYS A 345 -25.84 15.05 -4.38
CA CYS A 345 -26.09 14.69 -2.98
C CYS A 345 -25.00 15.27 -2.05
N ALA A 346 -23.73 15.21 -2.46
CA ALA A 346 -22.62 15.81 -1.73
C ALA A 346 -22.77 17.33 -1.63
N SER A 347 -23.16 18.00 -2.71
CA SER A 347 -23.43 19.43 -2.73
C SER A 347 -24.55 19.82 -1.76
N GLU A 348 -25.67 19.11 -1.83
CA GLU A 348 -26.85 19.35 -0.98
C GLU A 348 -26.56 19.08 0.50
N SER A 349 -25.72 18.09 0.79
CA SER A 349 -25.31 17.72 2.14
C SER A 349 -24.28 18.67 2.77
N GLY A 350 -23.68 19.60 2.00
CA GLY A 350 -22.78 20.62 2.55
C GLY A 350 -21.28 20.31 2.42
N PHE A 351 -20.88 19.35 1.59
CA PHE A 351 -19.47 19.21 1.22
C PHE A 351 -18.98 20.44 0.45
N THR A 352 -17.74 20.85 0.68
CA THR A 352 -17.12 22.00 0.01
C THR A 352 -16.04 21.58 -1.00
N THR A 353 -15.55 20.35 -0.90
CA THR A 353 -14.54 19.80 -1.80
C THR A 353 -14.96 18.42 -2.28
N LEU A 354 -14.84 18.20 -3.59
CA LEU A 354 -14.96 16.88 -4.20
C LEU A 354 -13.59 16.47 -4.74
N LYS A 355 -13.11 15.29 -4.38
CA LYS A 355 -11.87 14.74 -4.91
C LYS A 355 -12.19 13.61 -5.88
N LEU A 356 -11.69 13.73 -7.12
CA LEU A 356 -11.90 12.73 -8.18
C LEU A 356 -10.57 12.05 -8.50
N TYR A 357 -10.58 10.70 -8.47
CA TYR A 357 -9.41 9.90 -8.86
C TYR A 357 -9.58 9.34 -10.26
N PHE A 358 -8.53 9.51 -11.07
CA PHE A 358 -8.41 8.92 -12.41
C PHE A 358 -7.04 8.30 -12.62
N MET A 359 -6.97 7.41 -13.60
CA MET A 359 -5.72 6.86 -14.12
C MET A 359 -5.53 7.25 -15.58
N LEU A 360 -4.26 7.37 -16.00
CA LEU A 360 -3.84 7.51 -17.40
C LEU A 360 -2.87 6.40 -17.78
N GLY A 361 -2.78 6.07 -19.07
CA GLY A 361 -1.93 5.00 -19.58
C GLY A 361 -2.49 3.61 -19.34
N LEU A 362 -3.80 3.49 -19.16
CA LEU A 362 -4.48 2.21 -19.05
C LEU A 362 -4.40 1.44 -20.38
N PRO A 363 -4.29 0.09 -20.35
CA PRO A 363 -4.38 -0.71 -21.56
C PRO A 363 -5.63 -0.38 -22.37
N GLY A 364 -5.49 -0.17 -23.67
CA GLY A 364 -6.58 0.21 -24.57
C GLY A 364 -7.08 1.65 -24.43
N GLU A 365 -6.35 2.52 -23.71
CA GLU A 365 -6.66 3.95 -23.60
C GLU A 365 -6.40 4.68 -24.92
N ARG A 366 -7.35 5.48 -25.37
CA ARG A 366 -7.31 6.30 -26.58
C ARG A 366 -7.23 7.79 -26.22
N ALA A 367 -6.97 8.62 -27.21
CA ALA A 367 -6.91 10.07 -27.01
C ALA A 367 -8.22 10.66 -26.48
N GLU A 368 -9.36 10.13 -26.94
CA GLU A 368 -10.70 10.54 -26.50
C GLU A 368 -10.94 10.22 -25.02
N ASP A 369 -10.36 9.12 -24.52
CA ASP A 369 -10.48 8.74 -23.10
C ASP A 369 -9.75 9.74 -22.20
N VAL A 370 -8.60 10.28 -22.67
CA VAL A 370 -7.84 11.31 -21.95
C VAL A 370 -8.62 12.62 -21.90
N ASP A 371 -9.20 13.06 -23.03
CA ASP A 371 -10.02 14.27 -23.08
C ASP A 371 -11.29 14.12 -22.22
N ALA A 372 -11.86 12.93 -22.20
CA ALA A 372 -13.04 12.64 -21.40
C ALA A 372 -12.79 12.77 -19.89
N VAL A 373 -11.55 12.66 -19.40
CA VAL A 373 -11.23 12.95 -17.99
C VAL A 373 -11.60 14.40 -17.64
N ALA A 374 -11.18 15.36 -18.46
CA ALA A 374 -11.49 16.77 -18.26
C ALA A 374 -12.99 17.04 -18.43
N SER A 375 -13.62 16.47 -19.47
CA SER A 375 -15.04 16.63 -19.76
C SER A 375 -15.93 16.08 -18.63
N LEU A 376 -15.63 14.87 -18.14
CA LEU A 376 -16.35 14.26 -17.02
C LEU A 376 -16.13 15.04 -15.71
N THR A 377 -14.90 15.50 -15.45
CA THR A 377 -14.59 16.36 -14.30
C THR A 377 -15.41 17.65 -14.36
N HIS A 378 -15.53 18.28 -15.53
CA HIS A 378 -16.37 19.47 -15.71
C HIS A 378 -17.84 19.18 -15.45
N ALA A 379 -18.36 18.09 -16.05
CA ALA A 379 -19.76 17.70 -15.86
C ALA A 379 -20.12 17.40 -14.41
N VAL A 380 -19.23 16.74 -13.66
CA VAL A 380 -19.37 16.48 -12.22
C VAL A 380 -19.28 17.79 -11.42
N SER A 381 -18.33 18.67 -11.74
CA SER A 381 -18.15 19.97 -11.08
C SER A 381 -19.44 20.80 -11.17
N LYS A 382 -20.08 20.86 -12.34
CA LYS A 382 -21.35 21.59 -12.54
C LYS A 382 -22.48 21.09 -11.64
N ARG A 383 -22.56 19.76 -11.37
CA ARG A 383 -23.56 19.20 -10.45
C ARG A 383 -23.21 19.47 -8.99
N PHE A 384 -21.93 19.62 -8.68
CA PHE A 384 -21.44 19.94 -7.35
C PHE A 384 -21.58 21.43 -6.99
N GLU A 385 -21.51 22.34 -7.97
CA GLU A 385 -21.58 23.80 -7.81
C GLU A 385 -23.00 24.35 -7.55
N MET A 386 -24.06 23.57 -7.66
CA MET A 386 -25.46 24.01 -7.82
C MET A 386 -26.08 24.87 -6.72
N ARG A 387 -25.41 25.37 -5.68
CA ARG A 387 -26.02 26.18 -4.62
C ARG A 387 -25.15 27.31 -4.04
N GLY A 388 -24.52 28.15 -4.88
CA GLY A 388 -24.05 29.49 -4.46
C GLY A 388 -22.92 29.55 -3.41
N LYS A 389 -22.37 28.46 -2.93
CA LYS A 389 -21.18 28.41 -2.09
C LYS A 389 -19.98 28.05 -2.94
N PHE A 390 -18.85 28.73 -2.73
CA PHE A 390 -17.60 28.36 -3.40
C PHE A 390 -17.26 26.90 -3.09
N ARG A 391 -17.12 26.11 -4.12
CA ARG A 391 -16.81 24.70 -4.05
C ARG A 391 -15.65 24.39 -4.99
N SER A 392 -14.79 23.47 -4.59
CA SER A 392 -13.65 23.07 -5.41
C SER A 392 -13.69 21.59 -5.74
N VAL A 393 -13.24 21.25 -6.94
CA VAL A 393 -12.95 19.88 -7.32
C VAL A 393 -11.44 19.70 -7.36
N THR A 394 -10.93 18.68 -6.68
CA THR A 394 -9.54 18.27 -6.78
C THR A 394 -9.46 17.07 -7.71
N LEU A 395 -8.80 17.24 -8.84
CA LEU A 395 -8.52 16.17 -9.77
C LEU A 395 -7.17 15.53 -9.41
N SER A 396 -7.22 14.25 -9.03
CA SER A 396 -6.03 13.43 -8.72
C SER A 396 -5.87 12.38 -9.80
N VAL A 397 -4.75 12.41 -10.49
CA VAL A 397 -4.47 11.48 -11.61
C VAL A 397 -3.21 10.71 -11.30
N SER A 398 -3.29 9.38 -11.43
CA SER A 398 -2.15 8.49 -11.28
C SER A 398 -1.88 7.78 -12.60
N PRO A 399 -0.63 7.77 -13.10
CA PRO A 399 -0.29 6.92 -14.22
C PRO A 399 -0.45 5.44 -13.84
N PHE A 400 -0.94 4.63 -14.77
CA PHE A 400 -1.12 3.20 -14.57
C PHE A 400 0.22 2.49 -14.34
N VAL A 401 0.25 1.61 -13.34
CA VAL A 401 1.37 0.71 -13.04
C VAL A 401 0.85 -0.73 -13.06
N PRO A 402 1.40 -1.60 -13.90
CA PRO A 402 1.09 -3.03 -13.87
C PRO A 402 1.52 -3.63 -12.53
N LYS A 403 0.60 -4.21 -11.78
CA LYS A 403 0.87 -4.82 -10.47
C LYS A 403 0.82 -6.34 -10.56
N ALA A 404 1.72 -7.00 -9.83
CA ALA A 404 1.75 -8.46 -9.71
C ALA A 404 0.39 -9.01 -9.24
N SER A 405 0.06 -10.22 -9.70
CA SER A 405 -1.20 -10.92 -9.39
C SER A 405 -2.47 -10.15 -9.78
N THR A 406 -2.38 -9.24 -10.75
CA THR A 406 -3.54 -8.59 -11.36
C THR A 406 -3.74 -9.04 -12.81
N PRO A 407 -4.97 -8.99 -13.35
CA PRO A 407 -5.18 -9.27 -14.77
C PRO A 407 -4.32 -8.41 -15.70
N PHE A 408 -3.93 -7.21 -15.28
CA PHE A 408 -3.12 -6.31 -16.09
C PHE A 408 -1.59 -6.46 -15.89
N GLN A 409 -1.12 -7.45 -15.14
CA GLN A 409 0.30 -7.70 -14.91
C GLN A 409 1.14 -7.99 -16.16
N TRP A 410 0.50 -8.50 -17.24
CA TRP A 410 1.18 -8.81 -18.50
C TRP A 410 1.27 -7.63 -19.47
N PHE A 411 0.50 -6.55 -19.22
CA PHE A 411 0.69 -5.32 -19.98
C PHE A 411 1.94 -4.58 -19.50
N GLY A 412 2.58 -3.83 -20.41
CA GLY A 412 3.56 -2.82 -20.03
C GLY A 412 2.88 -1.56 -19.49
N ALA A 413 3.59 -0.78 -18.70
CA ALA A 413 3.19 0.61 -18.47
C ALA A 413 3.39 1.43 -19.75
N GLU A 414 2.79 2.60 -19.81
CA GLU A 414 2.95 3.51 -20.97
C GLU A 414 4.42 3.93 -21.15
N ARG A 415 4.82 4.28 -22.36
CA ARG A 415 6.14 4.87 -22.62
C ARG A 415 6.22 6.29 -22.07
N GLU A 416 7.41 6.70 -21.64
CA GLU A 416 7.62 8.01 -21.00
C GLU A 416 7.11 9.17 -21.86
N GLU A 417 7.46 9.19 -23.15
CA GLU A 417 7.08 10.27 -24.07
C GLU A 417 5.56 10.35 -24.25
N ALA A 418 4.91 9.19 -24.40
CA ALA A 418 3.45 9.12 -24.56
C ALA A 418 2.74 9.56 -23.27
N MET A 419 3.23 9.13 -22.10
CA MET A 419 2.69 9.58 -20.82
C MET A 419 2.85 11.09 -20.63
N ARG A 420 4.01 11.66 -20.96
CA ARG A 420 4.24 13.11 -20.91
C ARG A 420 3.30 13.87 -21.84
N LEU A 421 3.02 13.33 -23.03
CA LEU A 421 2.07 13.91 -23.96
C LEU A 421 0.65 13.90 -23.40
N LYS A 422 0.19 12.76 -22.86
CA LYS A 422 -1.13 12.62 -22.23
C LYS A 422 -1.31 13.58 -21.06
N LEU A 423 -0.29 13.70 -20.18
CA LEU A 423 -0.33 14.63 -19.05
C LEU A 423 -0.37 16.09 -19.48
N ARG A 424 0.38 16.47 -20.53
CA ARG A 424 0.30 17.82 -21.10
C ARG A 424 -1.08 18.10 -21.70
N ARG A 425 -1.63 17.16 -22.47
CA ARG A 425 -2.97 17.26 -23.07
C ARG A 425 -4.03 17.48 -21.99
N LEU A 426 -4.04 16.62 -20.96
CA LEU A 426 -4.97 16.78 -19.83
C LEU A 426 -4.78 18.10 -19.09
N SER A 427 -3.54 18.52 -18.84
CA SER A 427 -3.25 19.79 -18.17
C SER A 427 -3.81 20.99 -18.95
N THR A 428 -3.73 20.96 -20.29
CA THR A 428 -4.27 22.01 -21.15
C THR A 428 -5.80 22.08 -21.03
N GLU A 429 -6.50 20.95 -21.03
CA GLU A 429 -7.95 20.91 -20.91
C GLU A 429 -8.42 21.31 -19.51
N VAL A 430 -7.76 20.81 -18.46
CA VAL A 430 -8.14 21.13 -17.07
C VAL A 430 -7.93 22.60 -16.72
N ARG A 431 -6.93 23.29 -17.28
CA ARG A 431 -6.71 24.74 -17.10
C ARG A 431 -7.88 25.61 -17.54
N LYS A 432 -8.72 25.12 -18.45
CA LYS A 432 -9.93 25.81 -18.90
C LYS A 432 -11.08 25.71 -17.89
N LEU A 433 -10.96 24.83 -16.90
CA LEU A 433 -12.01 24.53 -15.93
C LEU A 433 -11.87 25.43 -14.69
N LYS A 434 -12.93 26.21 -14.39
CA LYS A 434 -12.99 26.98 -13.16
C LYS A 434 -13.18 26.06 -11.96
N ALA A 435 -12.62 26.42 -10.79
CA ALA A 435 -12.73 25.71 -9.52
C ALA A 435 -12.19 24.25 -9.51
N VAL A 436 -11.41 23.85 -10.52
CA VAL A 436 -10.72 22.53 -10.56
C VAL A 436 -9.23 22.73 -10.24
N ARG A 437 -8.75 21.99 -9.23
CA ARG A 437 -7.33 21.95 -8.86
C ARG A 437 -6.72 20.66 -9.40
N TYR A 438 -5.61 20.78 -10.11
CA TYR A 438 -4.88 19.65 -10.65
C TYR A 438 -3.37 19.88 -10.55
N THR A 439 -2.66 18.88 -10.05
CA THR A 439 -1.19 18.83 -10.07
C THR A 439 -0.79 17.57 -10.81
N PRO A 440 -0.05 17.67 -11.93
CA PRO A 440 0.41 16.49 -12.66
C PRO A 440 1.33 15.62 -11.80
N PRO A 441 1.23 14.29 -11.91
CA PRO A 441 2.12 13.37 -11.21
C PRO A 441 3.56 13.43 -11.75
N GLY A 442 4.51 13.02 -10.89
CA GLY A 442 5.92 12.92 -11.26
C GLY A 442 6.19 11.71 -12.15
N VAL A 443 6.55 11.94 -13.42
CA VAL A 443 6.79 10.86 -14.39
C VAL A 443 7.96 9.97 -13.97
N ARG A 444 9.05 10.54 -13.43
CA ARG A 444 10.23 9.77 -12.99
C ARG A 444 9.89 8.80 -11.85
N SER A 445 9.11 9.27 -10.88
CA SER A 445 8.69 8.45 -9.73
C SER A 445 7.76 7.31 -10.18
N TRP A 446 6.83 7.59 -11.10
CA TRP A 446 5.96 6.59 -11.70
C TRP A 446 6.73 5.51 -12.48
N MET A 447 7.70 5.91 -13.31
CA MET A 447 8.53 4.94 -14.06
C MET A 447 9.33 4.04 -13.13
N LEU A 448 9.88 4.61 -12.05
CA LEU A 448 10.57 3.82 -11.02
C LEU A 448 9.62 2.82 -10.36
N GLU A 449 8.42 3.26 -9.97
CA GLU A 449 7.39 2.37 -9.40
C GLU A 449 7.04 1.22 -10.36
N ALA A 450 6.87 1.53 -11.66
CA ALA A 450 6.58 0.52 -12.67
C ALA A 450 7.72 -0.50 -12.84
N ALA A 451 8.97 -0.03 -12.86
CA ALA A 451 10.14 -0.90 -12.94
C ALA A 451 10.27 -1.79 -11.71
N LEU A 452 10.05 -1.25 -10.51
CA LEU A 452 10.13 -2.01 -9.26
C LEU A 452 8.96 -3.00 -9.11
N SER A 453 7.76 -2.60 -9.49
CA SER A 453 6.57 -3.45 -9.41
C SER A 453 6.69 -4.70 -10.29
N ARG A 454 7.41 -4.62 -11.41
CA ARG A 454 7.62 -5.68 -12.39
C ARG A 454 8.99 -6.34 -12.30
N GLY A 455 9.85 -5.77 -11.47
CA GLY A 455 11.26 -6.15 -11.37
C GLY A 455 11.50 -7.58 -10.89
N SER A 456 12.67 -8.10 -11.26
CA SER A 456 13.20 -9.38 -10.79
C SER A 456 14.25 -9.15 -9.70
N TRP A 457 14.86 -10.24 -9.21
CA TRP A 457 16.02 -10.15 -8.31
C TRP A 457 17.19 -9.33 -8.89
N LYS A 458 17.34 -9.27 -10.22
CA LYS A 458 18.34 -8.40 -10.89
C LYS A 458 18.04 -6.93 -10.66
N THR A 459 16.78 -6.55 -10.51
CA THR A 459 16.39 -5.19 -10.15
C THR A 459 16.96 -4.77 -8.80
N GLY A 460 17.18 -5.75 -7.88
CA GLY A 460 17.93 -5.51 -6.65
C GLY A 460 19.35 -4.99 -6.90
N ARG A 461 20.06 -5.53 -7.89
CA ARG A 461 21.40 -5.00 -8.28
C ARG A 461 21.32 -3.55 -8.75
N ALA A 462 20.31 -3.23 -9.57
CA ALA A 462 20.09 -1.86 -10.02
C ALA A 462 19.77 -0.92 -8.84
N LEU A 463 18.98 -1.38 -7.87
CA LEU A 463 18.74 -0.62 -6.63
C LEU A 463 20.03 -0.39 -5.83
N HIS A 464 20.91 -1.38 -5.76
CA HIS A 464 22.21 -1.24 -5.11
C HIS A 464 23.04 -0.16 -5.79
N SER A 465 23.27 -0.24 -7.12
CA SER A 465 24.02 0.77 -7.86
C SER A 465 23.41 2.17 -7.73
N LEU A 466 22.07 2.26 -7.75
CA LEU A 466 21.36 3.52 -7.58
C LEU A 466 21.63 4.18 -6.21
N VAL A 467 21.72 3.37 -5.13
CA VAL A 467 21.79 3.89 -3.76
C VAL A 467 23.22 3.94 -3.22
N PHE A 468 24.02 2.91 -3.43
CA PHE A 468 25.37 2.80 -2.85
C PHE A 468 26.45 3.37 -3.77
N GLU A 469 26.28 3.28 -5.08
CA GLU A 469 27.21 3.83 -6.08
C GLU A 469 26.71 5.18 -6.64
N GLU A 470 25.50 5.61 -6.22
CA GLU A 470 24.89 6.90 -6.59
C GLU A 470 24.75 7.09 -8.11
N THR A 471 24.61 5.99 -8.85
CA THR A 471 24.48 6.03 -10.31
C THR A 471 23.12 6.59 -10.74
N GLY A 472 23.07 7.10 -11.97
CA GLY A 472 21.80 7.51 -12.57
C GLY A 472 20.87 6.33 -12.83
N LEU A 473 19.55 6.54 -12.77
CA LEU A 473 18.52 5.51 -12.86
C LEU A 473 18.71 4.53 -14.04
N ARG A 474 18.86 5.03 -15.28
CA ARG A 474 19.04 4.18 -16.46
C ARG A 474 20.37 3.42 -16.44
N LYS A 475 21.43 4.08 -15.97
CA LYS A 475 22.75 3.48 -15.85
C LYS A 475 22.75 2.34 -14.83
N ALA A 476 22.09 2.51 -13.68
CA ALA A 476 21.96 1.45 -12.66
C ALA A 476 21.28 0.19 -13.23
N TRP A 477 20.23 0.34 -14.04
CA TRP A 477 19.59 -0.80 -14.71
C TRP A 477 20.51 -1.46 -15.75
N GLN A 478 21.21 -0.67 -16.54
CA GLN A 478 22.17 -1.17 -17.53
C GLN A 478 23.31 -1.97 -16.87
N GLU A 479 23.86 -1.50 -15.76
CA GLU A 479 24.89 -2.20 -14.98
C GLU A 479 24.37 -3.52 -14.38
N ALA A 480 23.08 -3.60 -14.07
CA ALA A 480 22.43 -4.84 -13.67
C ALA A 480 22.10 -5.78 -14.85
N GLY A 481 22.46 -5.42 -16.09
CA GLY A 481 22.15 -6.18 -17.29
C GLY A 481 20.66 -6.10 -17.69
N LEU A 482 19.98 -4.99 -17.35
CA LEU A 482 18.57 -4.74 -17.63
C LEU A 482 18.42 -3.47 -18.47
N SER A 483 17.31 -3.38 -19.22
CA SER A 483 16.86 -2.13 -19.84
C SER A 483 15.74 -1.54 -18.99
N PHE A 484 15.95 -0.32 -18.50
CA PHE A 484 14.95 0.37 -17.68
C PHE A 484 13.63 0.55 -18.44
N GLU A 485 13.70 0.93 -19.70
CA GLU A 485 12.54 1.15 -20.57
C GLU A 485 11.78 -0.15 -20.84
N GLN A 486 12.49 -1.28 -21.00
CA GLN A 486 11.86 -2.58 -21.20
C GLN A 486 11.19 -3.09 -19.91
N GLU A 487 11.85 -2.94 -18.75
CA GLU A 487 11.23 -3.26 -17.47
C GLU A 487 9.92 -2.48 -17.26
N VAL A 488 9.88 -1.20 -17.63
CA VAL A 488 8.68 -0.37 -17.52
C VAL A 488 7.63 -0.76 -18.55
N SER A 489 7.97 -0.84 -19.85
CA SER A 489 6.97 -0.74 -20.91
C SER A 489 6.81 -2.02 -21.75
N ALA A 490 7.71 -3.01 -21.66
CA ALA A 490 7.55 -4.23 -22.46
C ALA A 490 6.40 -5.09 -21.92
N PRO A 491 5.43 -5.48 -22.77
CA PRO A 491 4.43 -6.47 -22.35
C PRO A 491 5.10 -7.84 -22.18
N ALA A 492 4.59 -8.66 -21.25
CA ALA A 492 5.00 -10.04 -21.08
C ALA A 492 4.00 -10.97 -21.78
N ALA A 493 4.50 -12.10 -22.33
CA ALA A 493 3.60 -13.14 -22.83
C ALA A 493 2.89 -13.81 -21.63
N PRO A 494 1.60 -14.12 -21.73
CA PRO A 494 0.85 -14.76 -20.63
C PRO A 494 1.36 -16.14 -20.24
N THR A 495 2.15 -16.78 -21.14
CA THR A 495 2.80 -18.07 -20.93
C THR A 495 4.22 -17.96 -20.41
N ALA A 496 4.84 -16.77 -20.46
CA ALA A 496 6.17 -16.55 -19.91
C ALA A 496 6.12 -16.52 -18.38
N PRO A 497 7.12 -17.14 -17.70
CA PRO A 497 7.21 -17.05 -16.26
C PRO A 497 7.47 -15.61 -15.81
N LEU A 498 6.72 -15.16 -14.81
CA LEU A 498 6.90 -13.86 -14.19
C LEU A 498 7.78 -13.99 -12.94
N PRO A 499 8.54 -12.94 -12.56
CA PRO A 499 9.46 -13.00 -11.42
C PRO A 499 8.84 -13.50 -10.12
N TRP A 500 7.56 -13.24 -9.92
CA TRP A 500 6.79 -13.55 -8.70
C TRP A 500 5.94 -14.83 -8.79
N ASP A 501 5.95 -15.57 -9.90
CA ASP A 501 5.04 -16.72 -10.09
C ASP A 501 5.23 -17.80 -9.02
N HIS A 502 6.45 -17.98 -8.51
CA HIS A 502 6.78 -18.99 -7.50
C HIS A 502 6.14 -18.73 -6.12
N VAL A 503 5.72 -17.49 -5.82
CA VAL A 503 5.03 -17.15 -4.55
C VAL A 503 3.49 -17.16 -4.67
N TYR A 504 2.96 -17.63 -5.80
CA TYR A 504 1.52 -17.74 -6.01
C TYR A 504 1.12 -19.17 -6.39
N ALA A 505 0.03 -19.65 -5.77
CA ALA A 505 -0.56 -20.93 -6.11
C ALA A 505 -1.02 -20.96 -7.58
N GLU A 506 -0.87 -22.12 -8.24
CA GLU A 506 -1.24 -22.28 -9.65
C GLU A 506 -2.71 -21.91 -9.95
N ALA A 507 -3.64 -22.27 -9.06
CA ALA A 507 -5.04 -21.89 -9.19
C ALA A 507 -5.27 -20.38 -9.22
N ALA A 508 -4.51 -19.61 -8.42
CA ALA A 508 -4.57 -18.15 -8.42
C ALA A 508 -4.03 -17.58 -9.74
N ARG A 509 -2.89 -18.10 -10.23
CA ARG A 509 -2.31 -17.71 -11.51
C ARG A 509 -3.23 -18.00 -12.68
N ALA A 510 -3.81 -19.19 -12.74
CA ALA A 510 -4.77 -19.60 -13.78
C ALA A 510 -6.02 -18.68 -13.80
N ARG A 511 -6.54 -18.32 -12.61
CA ARG A 511 -7.67 -17.39 -12.50
C ARG A 511 -7.32 -16.00 -13.05
N VAL A 512 -6.16 -15.47 -12.70
CA VAL A 512 -5.71 -14.14 -13.15
C VAL A 512 -5.50 -14.16 -14.67
N ARG A 513 -4.92 -15.24 -15.23
CA ARG A 513 -4.75 -15.43 -16.68
C ARG A 513 -6.08 -15.44 -17.42
N SER A 514 -7.07 -16.19 -16.93
CA SER A 514 -8.42 -16.21 -17.52
C SER A 514 -9.07 -14.82 -17.56
N LEU A 515 -8.86 -14.01 -16.53
CA LEU A 515 -9.37 -12.63 -16.49
C LEU A 515 -8.60 -11.70 -17.46
N TYR A 516 -7.31 -11.94 -17.66
CA TYR A 516 -6.51 -11.22 -18.64
C TYR A 516 -6.97 -11.52 -20.07
N GLU A 517 -7.16 -12.79 -20.43
CA GLU A 517 -7.61 -13.17 -21.78
C GLU A 517 -8.95 -12.53 -22.15
N LYS A 518 -9.89 -12.50 -21.19
CA LYS A 518 -11.17 -11.78 -21.35
C LYS A 518 -11.03 -10.28 -21.53
N ALA A 519 -9.96 -9.69 -21.00
CA ALA A 519 -9.68 -8.27 -21.15
C ALA A 519 -8.97 -7.97 -22.47
N ARG A 520 -7.95 -8.78 -22.82
CA ARG A 520 -7.12 -8.62 -24.01
C ARG A 520 -7.93 -8.52 -25.29
N GLY A 521 -8.97 -9.36 -25.41
CA GLY A 521 -9.88 -9.33 -26.58
C GLY A 521 -10.71 -8.04 -26.74
N LYS A 522 -10.63 -7.12 -25.75
CA LYS A 522 -11.34 -5.82 -25.75
C LYS A 522 -10.39 -4.63 -25.82
N VAL A 523 -9.08 -4.83 -25.70
CA VAL A 523 -8.02 -3.83 -25.85
C VAL A 523 -7.69 -3.63 -27.32
#